data_dffe00102708010dea26c53267b2836c
#
_entry.id   dffe00102708010dea26c53267b2836c
#
_cell.length_a   1.000
_cell.length_b   1.000
_cell.length_c   1.000
_cell.angle_alpha   90.00
_cell.angle_beta   90.00
_cell.angle_gamma   90.00
#
_symmetry.space_group_name_H-M   'P 1'
#
loop_
_entity.id
_entity.type
_entity.pdbx_description
1 polymer ?
#
loop_
_entity_poly.entity_id
_entity_poly.type
_entity_poly.pdbx_seq_one_letter_code
_entity_poly.pdbx_strand_id
1 'polypeptide(L)'
;DEAEKLTIAATRLYSVQEAAGRLQNLLPRTPGWAELSAFLPANLSQPLDRRSAVASHFVASLELAKDGVVALRQSSAYAPLFLRLKETVK
;
A
#
# COMPACT_ATOMS: atom_id res chain seq x y z
N ASP A 1 6.37 9.29 28.64
CA ASP A 1 5.08 8.79 29.05
C ASP A 1 4.94 7.32 28.73
N GLU A 2 4.46 6.56 29.70
CA GLU A 2 4.35 5.11 29.56
C GLU A 2 3.46 4.69 28.39
N ALA A 3 2.34 5.37 28.25
CA ALA A 3 1.41 5.04 27.17
C ALA A 3 2.03 5.29 25.81
N GLU A 4 2.77 6.35 25.67
CA GLU A 4 3.47 6.64 24.42
C GLU A 4 4.52 5.58 24.11
N LYS A 5 5.27 5.19 25.13
CA LYS A 5 6.29 4.18 24.94
C LYS A 5 5.69 2.86 24.50
N LEU A 6 4.60 2.47 25.14
CA LEU A 6 3.94 1.22 24.78
C LEU A 6 3.40 1.26 23.37
N THR A 7 2.80 2.38 22.99
CA THR A 7 2.28 2.53 21.64
C THR A 7 3.39 2.41 20.60
N ILE A 8 4.50 3.10 20.84
CA ILE A 8 5.61 3.06 19.90
C ILE A 8 6.20 1.65 19.83
N ALA A 9 6.35 1.00 20.98
CA ALA A 9 6.95 -0.32 21.01
C ALA A 9 6.04 -1.38 20.40
N ALA A 10 4.72 -1.23 20.53
CA ALA A 10 3.77 -2.24 20.09
C ALA A 10 3.34 -2.09 18.64
N THR A 11 3.52 -0.91 18.07
CA THR A 11 2.97 -0.60 16.76
C THR A 11 4.07 -0.25 15.77
N ARG A 12 4.08 -0.94 14.65
CA ARG A 12 4.94 -0.58 13.54
C ARG A 12 4.13 0.25 12.55
N LEU A 13 4.57 1.48 12.33
CA LEU A 13 3.90 2.38 11.38
C LEU A 13 4.67 2.36 10.07
N TYR A 14 3.94 2.17 9.00
CA TYR A 14 4.52 2.16 7.67
C TYR A 14 4.44 3.54 7.05
N SER A 15 5.55 4.00 6.50
CA SER A 15 5.57 5.28 5.79
C SER A 15 5.08 5.10 4.36
N VAL A 16 4.68 6.21 3.75
CA VAL A 16 4.29 6.19 2.35
C VAL A 16 5.48 5.79 1.48
N GLN A 17 6.68 6.24 1.83
CA GLN A 17 7.87 5.86 1.07
C GLN A 17 8.14 4.37 1.11
N GLU A 18 7.97 3.75 2.28
CA GLU A 18 8.13 2.31 2.39
C GLU A 18 7.10 1.59 1.53
N ALA A 19 5.85 2.05 1.59
CA ALA A 19 4.78 1.44 0.82
C ALA A 19 5.05 1.59 -0.68
N ALA A 20 5.48 2.77 -1.11
CA ALA A 20 5.78 2.98 -2.52
C ALA A 20 6.91 2.05 -2.99
N GLY A 21 7.94 1.90 -2.17
CA GLY A 21 9.03 0.99 -2.50
C GLY A 21 8.56 -0.45 -2.62
N ARG A 22 7.69 -0.88 -1.72
CA ARG A 22 7.13 -2.24 -1.79
C ARG A 22 6.33 -2.42 -3.06
N LEU A 23 5.47 -1.47 -3.39
CA LEU A 23 4.65 -1.56 -4.58
C LEU A 23 5.52 -1.61 -5.84
N GLN A 24 6.52 -0.75 -5.92
CA GLN A 24 7.41 -0.73 -7.07
C GLN A 24 8.20 -2.02 -7.23
N ASN A 25 8.50 -2.68 -6.11
CA ASN A 25 9.21 -3.95 -6.13
C ASN A 25 8.29 -5.12 -6.51
N LEU A 26 7.05 -5.10 -6.05
CA LEU A 26 6.14 -6.23 -6.23
C LEU A 26 5.35 -6.18 -7.53
N LEU A 27 5.00 -5.00 -7.99
CA LEU A 27 4.16 -4.86 -9.19
C LEU A 27 4.75 -5.51 -10.43
N PRO A 28 6.07 -5.40 -10.70
CA PRO A 28 6.61 -6.07 -11.90
C PRO A 28 6.46 -7.57 -11.88
N ARG A 29 6.29 -8.14 -10.70
CA ARG A 29 6.13 -9.59 -10.54
C ARG A 29 4.68 -10.02 -10.50
N THR A 30 3.76 -9.07 -10.58
CA THR A 30 2.34 -9.34 -10.43
C THR A 30 1.64 -9.07 -11.75
N PRO A 31 1.18 -10.11 -12.44
CA PRO A 31 0.53 -9.91 -13.73
C PRO A 31 -0.89 -9.37 -13.55
N GLY A 32 -1.26 -8.43 -14.42
CA GLY A 32 -2.62 -7.93 -14.46
C GLY A 32 -3.01 -7.10 -13.25
N TRP A 33 -4.32 -6.97 -13.07
CA TRP A 33 -4.88 -6.21 -11.96
C TRP A 33 -4.79 -7.02 -10.67
N ALA A 34 -4.32 -6.39 -9.61
CA ALA A 34 -4.25 -7.04 -8.30
C ALA A 34 -4.80 -6.09 -7.26
N GLU A 35 -5.47 -6.65 -6.26
CA GLU A 35 -6.04 -5.87 -5.19
C GLU A 35 -4.94 -5.34 -4.28
N LEU A 36 -5.13 -4.13 -3.76
CA LEU A 36 -4.14 -3.49 -2.90
C LEU A 36 -3.72 -4.37 -1.73
N SER A 37 -4.67 -5.11 -1.15
CA SER A 37 -4.38 -5.95 0.00
C SER A 37 -3.35 -7.04 -0.31
N ALA A 38 -3.21 -7.42 -1.57
CA ALA A 38 -2.23 -8.45 -1.95
C ALA A 38 -0.79 -7.98 -1.77
N PHE A 39 -0.57 -6.68 -1.66
CA PHE A 39 0.77 -6.12 -1.52
C PHE A 39 1.15 -5.83 -0.08
N LEU A 40 0.22 -6.02 0.86
CA LEU A 40 0.51 -5.72 2.26
C LEU A 40 1.47 -6.75 2.83
N PRO A 41 2.32 -6.33 3.79
CA PRO A 41 3.17 -7.30 4.48
C PRO A 41 2.36 -8.39 5.15
N ALA A 42 2.92 -9.60 5.20
CA ALA A 42 2.19 -10.77 5.70
C ALA A 42 2.08 -10.83 7.22
N ASN A 43 2.99 -10.17 7.92
CA ASN A 43 3.11 -10.33 9.36
C ASN A 43 2.50 -9.18 10.16
N LEU A 44 1.33 -8.73 9.74
CA LEU A 44 0.62 -7.64 10.43
C LEU A 44 -0.32 -8.25 11.45
N SER A 45 0.17 -8.41 12.67
CA SER A 45 -0.61 -9.07 13.73
C SER A 45 -1.48 -8.10 14.51
N GLN A 46 -1.11 -6.83 14.56
CA GLN A 46 -1.86 -5.83 15.32
C GLN A 46 -2.82 -5.07 14.39
N PRO A 47 -4.05 -4.83 14.85
CA PRO A 47 -5.00 -4.08 14.01
C PRO A 47 -4.48 -2.70 13.60
N LEU A 48 -3.76 -2.03 14.48
CA LEU A 48 -3.24 -0.71 14.17
C LEU A 48 -2.14 -0.78 13.12
N ASP A 49 -1.31 -1.82 13.18
CA ASP A 49 -0.29 -2.04 12.15
C ASP A 49 -0.94 -2.24 10.79
N ARG A 50 -2.01 -3.02 10.76
CA ARG A 50 -2.71 -3.26 9.51
C ARG A 50 -3.33 -2.00 8.96
N ARG A 51 -3.96 -1.20 9.82
CA ARG A 51 -4.54 0.08 9.37
C ARG A 51 -3.47 0.99 8.82
N SER A 52 -2.34 1.06 9.49
CA SER A 52 -1.23 1.90 9.06
C SER A 52 -0.73 1.43 7.69
N ALA A 53 -0.56 0.13 7.53
CA ALA A 53 -0.07 -0.41 6.26
C ALA A 53 -1.08 -0.15 5.13
N VAL A 54 -2.37 -0.37 5.40
CA VAL A 54 -3.39 -0.12 4.38
C VAL A 54 -3.38 1.35 3.97
N ALA A 55 -3.36 2.25 4.95
CA ALA A 55 -3.40 3.68 4.67
C ALA A 55 -2.18 4.12 3.88
N SER A 56 -0.99 3.70 4.28
CA SER A 56 0.22 4.12 3.58
C SER A 56 0.31 3.53 2.18
N HIS A 57 -0.12 2.28 2.00
CA HIS A 57 -0.12 1.68 0.66
C HIS A 57 -1.17 2.35 -0.23
N PHE A 58 -2.31 2.73 0.34
CA PHE A 58 -3.31 3.44 -0.42
C PHE A 58 -2.78 4.79 -0.91
N VAL A 59 -2.19 5.57 -0.01
CA VAL A 59 -1.63 6.87 -0.38
C VAL A 59 -0.49 6.68 -1.39
N ALA A 60 0.37 5.69 -1.17
CA ALA A 60 1.46 5.41 -2.10
C ALA A 60 0.93 5.07 -3.49
N SER A 61 -0.15 4.28 -3.57
CA SER A 61 -0.71 3.93 -4.87
C SER A 61 -1.24 5.16 -5.60
N LEU A 62 -1.83 6.11 -4.86
CA LEU A 62 -2.30 7.36 -5.47
C LEU A 62 -1.13 8.19 -5.98
N GLU A 63 -0.03 8.24 -5.23
CA GLU A 63 1.15 8.97 -5.67
C GLU A 63 1.74 8.33 -6.93
N LEU A 64 1.83 7.01 -6.94
CA LEU A 64 2.37 6.32 -8.12
C LEU A 64 1.45 6.49 -9.34
N ALA A 65 0.15 6.54 -9.12
CA ALA A 65 -0.79 6.79 -10.21
C ALA A 65 -0.63 8.21 -10.75
N LYS A 66 -0.45 9.16 -9.85
CA LYS A 66 -0.22 10.54 -10.25
C LYS A 66 1.04 10.67 -11.09
N ASP A 67 2.06 9.90 -10.75
CA ASP A 67 3.33 9.90 -11.46
C ASP A 67 3.30 9.07 -12.74
N GLY A 68 2.18 8.42 -13.03
CA GLY A 68 2.05 7.63 -14.25
C GLY A 68 2.66 6.26 -14.18
N VAL A 69 3.00 5.79 -12.98
CA VAL A 69 3.65 4.48 -12.80
C VAL A 69 2.63 3.35 -12.78
N VAL A 70 1.47 3.60 -12.16
CA VAL A 70 0.44 2.57 -12.03
C VAL A 70 -0.89 3.09 -12.53
N ALA A 71 -1.77 2.17 -12.90
CA ALA A 71 -3.18 2.45 -13.17
C ALA A 71 -3.99 1.93 -12.00
N LEU A 72 -5.04 2.65 -11.63
CA LEU A 72 -5.91 2.29 -10.52
C LEU A 72 -7.31 2.02 -11.03
N ARG A 73 -8.01 1.13 -10.30
CA ARG A 73 -9.39 0.78 -10.64
C ARG A 73 -10.16 0.52 -9.36
N GLN A 74 -11.29 1.17 -9.21
CA GLN A 74 -12.16 1.00 -8.06
C GLN A 74 -13.59 1.22 -8.53
N SER A 75 -14.46 0.27 -8.26
CA SER A 75 -15.83 0.34 -8.79
C SER A 75 -16.68 1.39 -8.08
N SER A 76 -16.40 1.65 -6.81
CA SER A 76 -17.14 2.63 -6.05
C SER A 76 -16.35 2.97 -4.80
N ALA A 77 -16.79 4.01 -4.07
CA ALA A 77 -16.15 4.36 -2.81
C ALA A 77 -16.19 3.16 -1.88
N TYR A 78 -15.09 2.93 -1.17
CA TYR A 78 -14.91 1.84 -0.21
C TYR A 78 -14.86 0.45 -0.85
N ALA A 79 -14.99 0.34 -2.16
CA ALA A 79 -14.78 -0.93 -2.84
C ALA A 79 -13.28 -1.23 -2.88
N PRO A 80 -12.93 -2.52 -3.09
CA PRO A 80 -11.51 -2.86 -3.20
C PRO A 80 -10.82 -2.07 -4.30
N LEU A 81 -9.60 -1.64 -4.02
CA LEU A 81 -8.79 -0.92 -4.97
C LEU A 81 -7.88 -1.90 -5.69
N PHE A 82 -7.95 -1.88 -7.01
CA PHE A 82 -7.08 -2.70 -7.85
C PHE A 82 -6.05 -1.82 -8.53
N LEU A 83 -4.86 -2.36 -8.72
CA LEU A 83 -3.81 -1.62 -9.39
C LEU A 83 -2.98 -2.54 -10.25
N ARG A 84 -2.31 -1.94 -11.25
CA ARG A 84 -1.38 -2.65 -12.11
C ARG A 84 -0.35 -1.65 -12.61
N LEU A 85 0.80 -2.16 -13.02
CA LEU A 85 1.79 -1.31 -13.66
C LEU A 85 1.19 -0.75 -14.94
N LYS A 86 1.39 0.54 -15.14
CA LYS A 86 0.97 1.16 -16.37
C LYS A 86 2.01 0.88 -17.44
N GLU A 87 1.54 0.44 -18.59
CA GLU A 87 2.45 0.16 -19.68
C GLU A 87 3.06 1.43 -20.20
N THR A 88 4.36 1.38 -20.42
CA THR A 88 5.06 2.49 -21.01
C THR A 88 4.95 2.42 -22.52
N VAL A 89 4.38 3.45 -23.09
CA VAL A 89 4.25 3.53 -24.54
C VAL A 89 5.35 4.41 -25.08
N LYS A 90 6.05 3.91 -26.03
CA LYS A 90 7.16 4.64 -26.65
C LYS A 90 6.73 5.35 -27.88
#